data_b948478062b3940a3fe5a355ee7f53d1
#
_entry.id   b948478062b3940a3fe5a355ee7f53d1
#
_cell.length_a   1.000
_cell.length_b   1.000
_cell.length_c   1.000
_cell.angle_alpha   90.00
_cell.angle_beta   90.00
_cell.angle_gamma   90.00
#
_symmetry.space_group_name_H-M   'P 1'
#
loop_
_entity.id
_entity.type
_entity.pdbx_description
1 polymer ?
#
loop_
_entity_poly.entity_id
_entity_poly.type
_entity_poly.pdbx_seq_one_letter_code
_entity_poly.pdbx_strand_id
1 'polypeptide(L)'
;MEVITISFPAKSENIRLARAVVKNFLLLKEVFEEDIFDTELALDEAVSNIIVHTYKHDENKYIIMTLVWKKELNELEILLRDFGPKVDPSKVKPRPLEEIKPGGLGVYIIQKIFDVMKFKDVDIGNLLILKKKYKIPPRKDDEKD
;
A
#
# COMPACT_ATOMS: atom_id res chain seq x y z
N MET A 1 5.77 11.80 -14.40
CA MET A 1 5.33 10.61 -13.67
C MET A 1 6.50 9.68 -13.45
N GLU A 2 6.72 9.24 -12.23
CA GLU A 2 7.78 8.30 -11.89
C GLU A 2 7.16 6.96 -11.50
N VAL A 3 7.76 5.87 -11.96
CA VAL A 3 7.27 4.51 -11.69
C VAL A 3 8.43 3.65 -11.19
N ILE A 4 8.23 2.98 -10.07
CA ILE A 4 9.15 1.99 -9.53
C ILE A 4 8.37 0.69 -9.31
N THR A 5 8.90 -0.41 -9.78
CA THR A 5 8.29 -1.72 -9.61
C THR A 5 9.28 -2.68 -8.97
N ILE A 6 8.82 -3.40 -7.96
CA ILE A 6 9.58 -4.50 -7.36
C ILE A 6 8.72 -5.76 -7.33
N SER A 7 9.38 -6.90 -7.42
CA SER A 7 8.73 -8.21 -7.31
C SER A 7 9.46 -9.00 -6.22
N PHE A 8 8.71 -9.64 -5.35
CA PHE A 8 9.29 -10.37 -4.23
C PHE A 8 8.46 -11.60 -3.85
N PRO A 9 9.12 -12.66 -3.34
CA PRO A 9 8.39 -13.81 -2.80
C PRO A 9 7.49 -13.40 -1.63
N ALA A 10 6.32 -14.04 -1.54
CA ALA A 10 5.31 -13.76 -0.53
C ALA A 10 5.70 -14.34 0.84
N LYS A 11 6.84 -13.90 1.35
CA LYS A 11 7.38 -14.25 2.68
C LYS A 11 7.19 -13.06 3.61
N SER A 12 6.82 -13.34 4.85
CA SER A 12 6.62 -12.28 5.85
C SER A 12 7.84 -11.39 6.05
N GLU A 13 9.05 -11.92 5.95
CA GLU A 13 10.30 -11.14 6.04
C GLU A 13 10.42 -10.09 4.94
N ASN A 14 9.79 -10.30 3.79
CA ASN A 14 9.85 -9.38 2.65
C ASN A 14 8.92 -8.17 2.80
N ILE A 15 8.04 -8.17 3.79
CA ILE A 15 7.23 -6.98 4.13
C ILE A 15 8.17 -5.82 4.47
N ARG A 16 9.27 -6.12 5.16
CA ARG A 16 10.29 -5.12 5.52
C ARG A 16 10.96 -4.49 4.29
N LEU A 17 11.18 -5.28 3.25
CA LEU A 17 11.74 -4.78 1.99
C LEU A 17 10.76 -3.85 1.28
N ALA A 18 9.50 -4.27 1.16
CA ALA A 18 8.46 -3.45 0.56
C ALA A 18 8.31 -2.12 1.30
N ARG A 19 8.27 -2.18 2.63
CA ARG A 19 8.18 -1.00 3.49
C ARG A 19 9.39 -0.07 3.30
N ALA A 20 10.61 -0.63 3.24
CA ALA A 20 11.83 0.16 3.06
C ALA A 20 11.84 0.89 1.72
N VAL A 21 11.35 0.26 0.66
CA VAL A 21 11.26 0.88 -0.67
C VAL A 21 10.29 2.07 -0.62
N VAL A 22 9.11 1.89 -0.06
CA VAL A 22 8.12 2.97 0.05
C VAL A 22 8.64 4.10 0.93
N LYS A 23 9.23 3.78 2.08
CA LYS A 23 9.81 4.78 2.98
C LYS A 23 10.84 5.64 2.27
N ASN A 24 11.82 5.01 1.64
CA ASN A 24 12.90 5.75 0.97
C ASN A 24 12.39 6.54 -0.22
N PHE A 25 11.43 5.99 -0.96
CA PHE A 25 10.81 6.70 -2.06
C PHE A 25 10.12 7.98 -1.56
N LEU A 26 9.35 7.90 -0.48
CA LEU A 26 8.65 9.06 0.07
C LEU A 26 9.60 10.08 0.71
N LEU A 27 10.71 9.62 1.29
CA LEU A 27 11.78 10.51 1.76
C LEU A 27 12.36 11.34 0.62
N LEU A 28 12.58 10.74 -0.54
CA LEU A 28 13.05 11.45 -1.74
C LEU A 28 12.04 12.49 -2.23
N LYS A 29 10.76 12.31 -1.92
CA LYS A 29 9.68 13.24 -2.27
C LYS A 29 9.45 14.29 -1.19
N GLU A 30 10.24 14.28 -0.11
CA GLU A 30 10.15 15.23 0.99
C GLU A 30 8.82 15.19 1.74
N VAL A 31 8.18 14.03 1.77
CA VAL A 31 6.96 13.80 2.54
C VAL A 31 7.28 13.85 4.04
N PHE A 32 6.36 14.39 4.84
CA PHE A 32 6.53 14.44 6.30
C PHE A 32 6.66 13.04 6.90
N GLU A 33 7.52 12.90 7.91
CA GLU A 33 7.80 11.60 8.55
C GLU A 33 6.55 10.94 9.13
N GLU A 34 5.61 11.70 9.68
CA GLU A 34 4.34 11.15 10.18
C GLU A 34 3.55 10.46 9.09
N ASP A 35 3.48 11.08 7.92
CA ASP A 35 2.73 10.54 6.79
C ASP A 35 3.43 9.31 6.21
N ILE A 36 4.76 9.30 6.22
CA ILE A 36 5.55 8.12 5.82
C ILE A 36 5.26 6.96 6.77
N PHE A 37 5.28 7.21 8.07
CA PHE A 37 5.01 6.19 9.07
C PHE A 37 3.61 5.59 8.90
N ASP A 38 2.60 6.42 8.71
CA ASP A 38 1.24 5.98 8.48
C ASP A 38 1.14 5.12 7.21
N THR A 39 1.81 5.56 6.13
CA THR A 39 1.84 4.81 4.88
C THR A 39 2.49 3.45 5.05
N GLU A 40 3.61 3.38 5.78
CA GLU A 40 4.27 2.11 6.08
C GLU A 40 3.35 1.16 6.84
N LEU A 41 2.64 1.67 7.84
CA LEU A 41 1.72 0.87 8.64
C LEU A 41 0.60 0.27 7.78
N ALA A 42 -0.02 1.08 6.94
CA ALA A 42 -1.09 0.63 6.05
C ALA A 42 -0.57 -0.34 4.98
N LEU A 43 0.64 -0.10 4.47
CA LEU A 43 1.27 -1.01 3.51
C LEU A 43 1.55 -2.38 4.14
N ASP A 44 2.07 -2.42 5.37
CA ASP A 44 2.30 -3.66 6.09
C ASP A 44 1.02 -4.50 6.16
N GLU A 45 -0.10 -3.86 6.48
CA GLU A 45 -1.40 -4.54 6.53
C GLU A 45 -1.84 -5.05 5.15
N ALA A 46 -1.67 -4.25 4.12
CA ALA A 46 -2.08 -4.65 2.76
C ALA A 46 -1.26 -5.84 2.25
N VAL A 47 0.05 -5.81 2.43
CA VAL A 47 0.94 -6.91 2.01
C VAL A 47 0.69 -8.15 2.86
N SER A 48 0.54 -7.98 4.17
CA SER A 48 0.21 -9.09 5.08
C SER A 48 -1.10 -9.77 4.69
N ASN A 49 -2.11 -9.02 4.29
CA ASN A 49 -3.39 -9.58 3.82
C ASN A 49 -3.21 -10.49 2.62
N ILE A 50 -2.33 -10.12 1.68
CA ILE A 50 -2.03 -10.97 0.54
C ILE A 50 -1.34 -12.26 0.99
N ILE A 51 -0.33 -12.15 1.83
CA ILE A 51 0.45 -13.31 2.30
C ILE A 51 -0.43 -14.27 3.08
N VAL A 52 -1.19 -13.76 4.04
CA VAL A 52 -1.98 -14.59 4.97
C VAL A 52 -3.26 -15.09 4.36
N HIS A 53 -4.07 -14.19 3.79
CA HIS A 53 -5.43 -14.50 3.37
C HIS A 53 -5.55 -14.95 1.92
N THR A 54 -4.79 -14.35 1.01
CA THR A 54 -4.85 -14.69 -0.41
C THR A 54 -3.97 -15.87 -0.74
N TYR A 55 -2.71 -15.81 -0.38
CA TYR A 55 -1.73 -16.86 -0.68
C TYR A 55 -1.63 -17.94 0.41
N LYS A 56 -2.23 -17.72 1.58
CA LYS A 56 -2.21 -18.69 2.70
C LYS A 56 -0.80 -19.19 3.02
N HIS A 57 0.15 -18.24 3.10
CA HIS A 57 1.55 -18.50 3.42
C HIS A 57 2.30 -19.35 2.38
N ASP A 58 1.84 -19.40 1.13
CA ASP A 58 2.58 -20.06 0.05
C ASP A 58 3.73 -19.16 -0.39
N GLU A 59 4.92 -19.46 0.10
CA GLU A 59 6.14 -18.67 -0.15
C GLU A 59 6.68 -18.82 -1.57
N ASN A 60 6.13 -19.74 -2.38
CA ASN A 60 6.49 -19.89 -3.79
C ASN A 60 5.76 -18.93 -4.70
N LYS A 61 4.83 -18.16 -4.14
CA LYS A 61 4.09 -17.12 -4.86
C LYS A 61 4.79 -15.78 -4.75
N TYR A 62 4.48 -14.89 -5.69
CA TYR A 62 5.12 -13.57 -5.78
C TYR A 62 4.09 -12.45 -5.65
N ILE A 63 4.55 -11.34 -5.10
CA ILE A 63 3.82 -10.08 -5.06
C ILE A 63 4.60 -9.08 -5.91
N ILE A 64 3.89 -8.34 -6.76
CA ILE A 64 4.47 -7.25 -7.54
C ILE A 64 3.92 -5.96 -6.99
N MET A 65 4.81 -5.08 -6.52
CA MET A 65 4.45 -3.76 -6.01
C MET A 65 4.95 -2.70 -6.98
N THR A 66 4.04 -1.84 -7.43
CA THR A 66 4.37 -0.71 -8.28
C THR A 66 4.02 0.58 -7.56
N LEU A 67 4.98 1.50 -7.52
CA LEU A 67 4.79 2.85 -6.99
C LEU A 67 4.72 3.81 -8.16
N VAL A 68 3.66 4.60 -8.22
CA VAL A 68 3.48 5.65 -9.23
C VAL A 68 3.37 6.98 -8.51
N TRP A 69 4.27 7.91 -8.82
CA TRP A 69 4.24 9.25 -8.24
C TRP A 69 3.77 10.26 -9.28
N LYS A 70 2.70 10.97 -8.92
CA LYS A 70 2.14 12.05 -9.74
C LYS A 70 2.53 13.39 -9.13
N LYS A 71 3.55 14.00 -9.70
CA LYS A 71 4.17 15.21 -9.15
C LYS A 71 3.20 16.38 -8.99
N GLU A 72 2.33 16.61 -9.96
CA GLU A 72 1.38 17.72 -9.94
C GLU A 72 0.36 17.61 -8.80
N LEU A 73 0.09 16.39 -8.35
CA LEU A 73 -0.88 16.11 -7.30
C LEU A 73 -0.23 15.78 -5.97
N ASN A 74 1.09 15.61 -5.92
CA ASN A 74 1.80 15.04 -4.78
C ASN A 74 1.13 13.73 -4.32
N GLU A 75 0.74 12.90 -5.29
CA GLU A 75 0.00 11.67 -5.04
C GLU A 75 0.85 10.45 -5.29
N LEU A 76 0.83 9.54 -4.33
CA LEU A 76 1.38 8.20 -4.49
C LEU A 76 0.23 7.25 -4.82
N GLU A 77 0.42 6.46 -5.85
CA GLU A 77 -0.41 5.30 -6.15
C GLU A 77 0.42 4.05 -5.94
N ILE A 78 -0.06 3.15 -5.10
CA ILE A 78 0.56 1.84 -4.87
C ILE A 78 -0.34 0.79 -5.53
N LEU A 79 0.27 -0.02 -6.39
CA LEU A 79 -0.39 -1.14 -7.04
C LEU A 79 0.20 -2.42 -6.45
N LEU A 80 -0.66 -3.25 -5.86
CA LEU A 80 -0.25 -4.56 -5.34
C LEU A 80 -0.92 -5.64 -6.17
N ARG A 81 -0.11 -6.35 -6.95
CA ARG A 81 -0.53 -7.41 -7.85
C ARG A 81 -0.21 -8.76 -7.23
N ASP A 82 -1.20 -9.64 -7.15
CA ASP A 82 -1.00 -11.04 -6.79
C ASP A 82 -1.70 -11.95 -7.81
N PHE A 83 -1.40 -13.24 -7.75
CA PHE A 83 -1.91 -14.26 -8.68
C PHE A 83 -2.65 -15.37 -7.95
N GLY A 84 -3.17 -15.02 -6.77
CA GLY A 84 -3.94 -15.95 -5.95
C GLY A 84 -5.43 -15.98 -6.31
N PRO A 85 -6.23 -16.65 -5.49
CA PRO A 85 -7.68 -16.65 -5.66
C PRO A 85 -8.25 -15.24 -5.62
N LYS A 86 -9.32 -15.02 -6.40
CA LYS A 86 -9.98 -13.72 -6.43
C LYS A 86 -10.54 -13.34 -5.06
N VAL A 87 -10.20 -12.14 -4.63
CA VAL A 87 -10.79 -11.52 -3.43
C VAL A 87 -12.17 -11.00 -3.80
N ASP A 88 -13.18 -11.27 -2.96
CA ASP A 88 -14.49 -10.64 -3.11
C ASP A 88 -14.44 -9.26 -2.43
N PRO A 89 -14.50 -8.16 -3.21
CA PRO A 89 -14.41 -6.82 -2.64
C PRO A 89 -15.51 -6.53 -1.62
N SER A 90 -16.67 -7.18 -1.73
CA SER A 90 -17.78 -7.00 -0.79
C SER A 90 -17.45 -7.53 0.61
N LYS A 91 -16.49 -8.47 0.71
CA LYS A 91 -16.05 -9.05 1.98
C LYS A 91 -14.88 -8.29 2.60
N VAL A 92 -14.27 -7.36 1.88
CA VAL A 92 -13.17 -6.52 2.34
C VAL A 92 -13.75 -5.26 2.97
N LYS A 93 -14.37 -5.42 4.14
CA LYS A 93 -14.96 -4.31 4.89
C LYS A 93 -14.33 -4.24 6.26
N PRO A 94 -14.06 -3.02 6.78
CA PRO A 94 -13.62 -2.89 8.15
C PRO A 94 -14.75 -3.35 9.07
N ARG A 95 -14.39 -4.09 10.12
CA ARG A 95 -15.35 -4.43 11.17
C ARG A 95 -15.56 -3.21 12.06
N PRO A 96 -16.76 -3.07 12.66
CA PRO A 96 -16.94 -2.05 13.69
C PRO A 96 -15.88 -2.18 14.77
N LEU A 97 -15.38 -1.05 15.27
CA LEU A 97 -14.35 -1.04 16.31
C LEU A 97 -14.76 -1.80 17.57
N GLU A 98 -16.04 -1.99 17.78
CA GLU A 98 -16.61 -2.74 18.90
C GLU A 98 -16.44 -4.25 18.74
N GLU A 99 -16.19 -4.73 17.52
CA GLU A 99 -15.91 -6.14 17.25
C GLU A 99 -14.42 -6.36 17.13
N ILE A 100 -13.77 -6.67 18.24
CA ILE A 100 -12.35 -7.00 18.25
C ILE A 100 -12.18 -8.42 17.72
N LYS A 101 -12.02 -8.56 16.41
CA LYS A 101 -11.71 -9.84 15.76
C LYS A 101 -10.50 -9.69 14.85
N PRO A 102 -9.63 -10.71 14.75
CA PRO A 102 -8.51 -10.68 13.81
C PRO A 102 -9.00 -10.49 12.38
N GLY A 103 -8.29 -9.67 11.59
CA GLY A 103 -8.51 -9.53 10.15
C GLY A 103 -9.38 -8.38 9.67
N GLY A 104 -10.17 -7.72 10.55
CA GLY A 104 -10.96 -6.54 10.17
C GLY A 104 -10.25 -5.23 10.42
N LEU A 105 -9.36 -5.20 11.41
CA LEU A 105 -8.67 -3.99 11.83
C LEU A 105 -7.66 -3.53 10.78
N GLY A 106 -6.99 -4.45 10.08
CA GLY A 106 -6.04 -4.13 9.03
C GLY A 106 -6.68 -3.36 7.88
N VAL A 107 -7.87 -3.80 7.41
CA VAL A 107 -8.62 -3.09 6.36
C VAL A 107 -9.04 -1.70 6.84
N TYR A 108 -9.45 -1.57 8.10
CA TYR A 108 -9.77 -0.28 8.68
C TYR A 108 -8.59 0.68 8.64
N ILE A 109 -7.39 0.21 9.01
CA ILE A 109 -6.16 1.01 8.97
C ILE A 109 -5.86 1.47 7.54
N ILE A 110 -5.96 0.56 6.56
CA ILE A 110 -5.72 0.89 5.16
C ILE A 110 -6.68 1.97 4.69
N GLN A 111 -7.98 1.81 4.96
CA GLN A 111 -9.00 2.76 4.53
C GLN A 111 -8.91 4.10 5.24
N LYS A 112 -8.41 4.11 6.47
CA LYS A 112 -8.23 5.35 7.22
C LYS A 112 -7.04 6.17 6.69
N ILE A 113 -5.97 5.51 6.26
CA ILE A 113 -4.73 6.16 5.84
C ILE A 113 -4.76 6.53 4.36
N PHE A 114 -5.18 5.62 3.49
CA PHE A 114 -5.26 5.88 2.06
C PHE A 114 -6.56 6.56 1.67
N ASP A 115 -6.48 7.51 0.76
CA ASP A 115 -7.65 8.23 0.23
C ASP A 115 -8.52 7.31 -0.64
N VAL A 116 -7.89 6.36 -1.32
CA VAL A 116 -8.55 5.39 -2.18
C VAL A 116 -8.01 4.00 -1.90
N MET A 117 -8.90 3.04 -1.73
CA MET A 117 -8.61 1.61 -1.68
C MET A 117 -9.62 0.91 -2.58
N LYS A 118 -9.17 0.30 -3.67
CA LYS A 118 -10.06 -0.41 -4.58
C LYS A 118 -9.35 -1.57 -5.27
N PHE A 119 -10.12 -2.58 -5.64
CA PHE A 119 -9.64 -3.66 -6.50
C PHE A 119 -10.04 -3.36 -7.94
N LYS A 120 -9.05 -3.41 -8.84
CA LYS A 120 -9.30 -3.33 -10.27
C LYS A 120 -9.59 -4.73 -10.79
N ASP A 121 -10.56 -4.85 -11.70
CA ASP A 121 -10.86 -6.12 -12.32
C ASP A 121 -9.70 -6.57 -13.22
N VAL A 122 -9.23 -7.80 -12.99
CA VAL A 122 -8.17 -8.46 -13.78
C VAL A 122 -8.58 -9.91 -14.01
N ASP A 123 -8.06 -10.52 -15.07
CA ASP A 123 -8.44 -11.88 -15.43
C ASP A 123 -8.01 -12.90 -14.37
N ILE A 124 -6.77 -12.83 -13.91
CA ILE A 124 -6.20 -13.78 -12.95
C ILE A 124 -5.68 -13.00 -11.74
N GLY A 125 -5.94 -13.53 -10.54
CA GLY A 125 -5.47 -12.95 -9.30
C GLY A 125 -6.16 -11.65 -8.94
N ASN A 126 -5.43 -10.76 -8.28
CA ASN A 126 -5.97 -9.51 -7.76
C ASN A 126 -5.03 -8.33 -8.07
N LEU A 127 -5.62 -7.16 -8.24
CA LEU A 127 -4.87 -5.91 -8.31
C LEU A 127 -5.52 -4.93 -7.35
N LEU A 128 -4.83 -4.66 -6.25
CA LEU A 128 -5.24 -3.67 -5.26
C LEU A 128 -4.59 -2.33 -5.61
N ILE A 129 -5.40 -1.29 -5.65
CA ILE A 129 -4.96 0.09 -5.91
C ILE A 129 -5.17 0.91 -4.65
N LEU A 130 -4.08 1.51 -4.17
CA LEU A 130 -4.08 2.41 -3.02
C LEU A 130 -3.56 3.77 -3.46
N LYS A 131 -4.28 4.85 -3.13
CA LYS A 131 -3.86 6.20 -3.48
C LYS A 131 -3.87 7.10 -2.26
N LYS A 132 -2.87 7.96 -2.16
CA LYS A 132 -2.79 8.97 -1.11
C LYS A 132 -2.14 10.25 -1.62
N LYS A 133 -2.77 11.37 -1.33
CA LYS A 133 -2.19 12.69 -1.57
C LYS A 133 -1.47 13.15 -0.31
N TYR A 134 -0.30 13.73 -0.50
CA TYR A 134 0.54 14.19 0.61
C TYR A 134 0.68 15.71 0.60
N LYS A 135 0.77 16.26 1.80
CA LYS A 135 1.23 17.64 1.97
C LYS A 135 2.75 17.60 1.98
N ILE A 136 3.36 18.48 1.20
CA ILE A 136 4.80 18.56 1.11
C ILE A 136 5.23 19.91 1.66
N PRO A 137 6.27 19.95 2.53
CA PRO A 137 6.74 21.22 3.07
C PRO A 137 7.24 22.10 1.93
N PRO A 138 7.07 23.44 2.04
CA PRO A 138 7.59 24.33 1.01
C PRO A 138 9.10 24.19 0.88
N ARG A 139 9.59 24.15 -0.35
CA ARG A 139 11.02 24.10 -0.62
C ARG A 139 11.64 25.45 -0.28
N LYS A 140 12.92 25.44 0.12
CA LYS A 140 13.64 26.68 0.41
C LYS A 140 13.64 27.66 -0.77
N ASP A 141 13.56 27.16 -2.00
CA ASP A 141 13.51 27.99 -3.20
C ASP A 141 12.16 28.69 -3.39
N ASP A 142 11.09 28.12 -2.84
CA ASP A 142 9.74 28.69 -2.88
C ASP A 142 9.56 29.81 -1.83
N GLU A 143 10.43 29.90 -0.84
CA GLU A 143 10.40 30.91 0.23
C GLU A 143 11.14 32.20 -0.15
N LYS A 144 11.76 32.29 -1.31
CA LYS A 144 12.56 33.42 -1.75
C LYS A 144 11.76 34.52 -2.46
N ASP A 145 10.48 34.34 -2.59
CA ASP A 145 9.58 35.38 -3.11
C ASP A 145 8.89 36.10 -1.95
#